data_c3cb383a88343e6031d29a1712aafb2b
#
_entry.id   c3cb383a88343e6031d29a1712aafb2b
#
_cell.length_a   1.000
_cell.length_b   1.000
_cell.length_c   1.000
_cell.angle_alpha   90.00
_cell.angle_beta   90.00
_cell.angle_gamma   90.00
#
_symmetry.space_group_name_H-M   'P 1'
#
loop_
_entity.id
_entity.type
_entity.pdbx_description
1 polymer ?
#
loop_
_entity_poly.entity_id
_entity_poly.type
_entity_poly.pdbx_seq_one_letter_code
_entity_poly.pdbx_strand_id
1 'polypeptide(L)'
;DRKLWTAPRVKALLTGVPSDKLVLLDYHCENVELWKSTEKFHGQPYIWCYLGNFGGNTTLTGNVKESGDRLDNALINGGDNLKGIGSTLEGLDINQFPYEYIFEKAWTIDVNGQDWVERLADRHVGAVSESAREAWQILFEDVFVQVPRTLGILPGYRPKLGDNYNKRTSNEYDLSLIHI
;
A
#
# COMPACT_ATOMS: atom_id res chain seq x y z
N ASP A 1 10.34 9.22 -17.73
CA ASP A 1 11.36 8.84 -18.72
C ASP A 1 12.71 8.65 -18.01
N ARG A 2 13.16 7.40 -17.85
CA ARG A 2 14.43 7.04 -17.18
C ARG A 2 15.66 7.64 -17.87
N LYS A 3 15.56 7.98 -19.15
CA LYS A 3 16.65 8.63 -19.91
C LYS A 3 16.78 10.11 -19.55
N LEU A 4 15.69 10.74 -19.16
CA LEU A 4 15.67 12.14 -18.76
C LEU A 4 16.10 12.31 -17.29
N TRP A 5 15.57 11.49 -16.39
CA TRP A 5 15.81 11.56 -14.95
C TRP A 5 16.94 10.63 -14.50
N THR A 6 18.16 11.01 -14.81
CA THR A 6 19.36 10.31 -14.31
C THR A 6 19.65 10.71 -12.86
N ALA A 7 20.33 9.83 -12.10
CA ALA A 7 20.66 10.12 -10.71
C ALA A 7 21.35 11.48 -10.48
N PRO A 8 22.32 11.91 -11.31
CA PRO A 8 22.91 13.25 -11.16
C PRO A 8 21.91 14.39 -11.37
N ARG A 9 20.95 14.24 -12.28
CA ARG A 9 19.93 15.27 -12.53
C ARG A 9 18.93 15.35 -11.37
N VAL A 10 18.50 14.20 -10.85
CA VAL A 10 17.63 14.14 -9.67
C VAL A 10 18.34 14.80 -8.48
N LYS A 11 19.60 14.44 -8.24
CA LYS A 11 20.40 15.06 -7.18
C LYS A 11 20.49 16.59 -7.35
N ALA A 12 20.84 17.06 -8.55
CA ALA A 12 20.96 18.50 -8.82
C ALA A 12 19.62 19.23 -8.60
N LEU A 13 18.50 18.64 -9.01
CA LEU A 13 17.17 19.18 -8.76
C LEU A 13 16.89 19.31 -7.27
N LEU A 14 17.06 18.23 -6.52
CA LEU A 14 16.74 18.19 -5.11
C LEU A 14 17.65 19.08 -4.28
N THR A 15 18.96 19.07 -4.55
CA THR A 15 19.92 19.92 -3.81
C THR A 15 19.90 21.39 -4.23
N GLY A 16 19.24 21.72 -5.33
CA GLY A 16 19.05 23.11 -5.79
C GLY A 16 17.99 23.89 -4.99
N VAL A 17 17.21 23.22 -4.14
CA VAL A 17 16.17 23.85 -3.31
C VAL A 17 16.56 23.72 -1.83
N PRO A 18 16.48 24.81 -1.04
CA PRO A 18 16.70 24.73 0.40
C PRO A 18 15.73 23.76 1.06
N SER A 19 16.23 22.98 2.04
CA SER A 19 15.44 21.90 2.68
C SER A 19 14.25 22.41 3.53
N ASP A 20 14.23 23.67 3.88
CA ASP A 20 13.11 24.34 4.55
C ASP A 20 12.01 24.81 3.59
N LYS A 21 12.21 24.65 2.27
CA LYS A 21 11.30 25.10 1.21
C LYS A 21 10.70 23.96 0.39
N LEU A 22 11.08 22.71 0.67
CA LEU A 22 10.63 21.55 -0.09
C LEU A 22 10.36 20.39 0.84
N VAL A 23 9.21 19.76 0.71
CA VAL A 23 8.90 18.45 1.27
C VAL A 23 8.47 17.53 0.14
N LEU A 24 9.05 16.36 0.09
CA LEU A 24 8.76 15.38 -0.95
C LEU A 24 7.73 14.36 -0.45
N LEU A 25 6.91 13.87 -1.34
CA LEU A 25 6.06 12.72 -1.09
C LEU A 25 6.68 11.52 -1.81
N ASP A 26 7.13 10.51 -1.07
CA ASP A 26 7.48 9.22 -1.63
C ASP A 26 6.17 8.47 -1.87
N TYR A 27 5.64 8.65 -3.02
CA TYR A 27 4.24 8.65 -3.39
C TYR A 27 3.59 7.26 -3.39
N HIS A 28 4.34 6.17 -3.66
CA HIS A 28 3.79 4.83 -3.91
C HIS A 28 4.67 3.75 -3.26
N CYS A 29 4.85 3.84 -1.95
CA CYS A 29 5.84 3.04 -1.23
C CYS A 29 5.48 1.57 -1.10
N GLU A 30 4.21 1.18 -1.22
CA GLU A 30 3.79 -0.22 -1.29
C GLU A 30 4.34 -0.95 -2.53
N ASN A 31 4.78 -0.21 -3.54
CA ASN A 31 5.36 -0.77 -4.76
C ASN A 31 6.83 -0.37 -4.94
N VAL A 32 7.14 0.92 -4.87
CA VAL A 32 8.48 1.47 -5.12
C VAL A 32 8.80 2.53 -4.07
N GLU A 33 9.86 2.34 -3.34
CA GLU A 33 10.38 3.29 -2.36
C GLU A 33 11.56 4.07 -2.97
N LEU A 34 11.31 5.30 -3.38
CA LEU A 34 12.34 6.14 -4.01
C LEU A 34 13.39 6.63 -3.03
N TRP A 35 13.06 6.72 -1.74
CA TRP A 35 14.02 7.11 -0.71
C TRP A 35 15.26 6.20 -0.68
N LYS A 36 15.10 4.90 -0.99
CA LYS A 36 16.21 3.94 -1.07
C LYS A 36 17.15 4.22 -2.24
N SER A 37 16.59 4.53 -3.41
CA SER A 37 17.34 4.74 -4.65
C SER A 37 17.91 6.16 -4.80
N THR A 38 17.44 7.11 -3.98
CA THR A 38 17.84 8.52 -4.03
C THR A 38 18.69 8.95 -2.82
N GLU A 39 19.31 7.99 -2.12
CA GLU A 39 20.08 8.30 -0.91
C GLU A 39 19.28 9.15 0.06
N LYS A 40 18.04 8.72 0.37
CA LYS A 40 17.10 9.45 1.24
C LYS A 40 16.83 10.87 0.72
N PHE A 41 16.54 10.97 -0.59
CA PHE A 41 16.29 12.23 -1.28
C PHE A 41 17.40 13.29 -1.08
N HIS A 42 18.64 12.83 -0.92
CA HIS A 42 19.82 13.67 -0.69
C HIS A 42 19.64 14.66 0.48
N GLY A 43 18.92 14.23 1.52
CA GLY A 43 18.69 15.02 2.74
C GLY A 43 17.45 15.93 2.70
N GLN A 44 16.71 15.98 1.60
CA GLN A 44 15.44 16.70 1.57
C GLN A 44 14.39 16.04 2.47
N PRO A 45 13.58 16.81 3.20
CA PRO A 45 12.47 16.27 3.98
C PRO A 45 11.50 15.50 3.09
N TYR A 46 11.04 14.34 3.56
CA TYR A 46 10.07 13.55 2.82
C TYR A 46 9.05 12.86 3.74
N ILE A 47 7.94 12.48 3.14
CA ILE A 47 6.86 11.71 3.75
C ILE A 47 6.77 10.38 3.02
N TRP A 48 6.80 9.28 3.75
CA TRP A 48 6.53 7.95 3.21
C TRP A 48 5.03 7.81 2.97
N CYS A 49 4.58 7.53 1.76
CA CYS A 49 3.17 7.53 1.41
C CYS A 49 2.71 6.17 0.88
N TYR A 50 1.56 5.74 1.38
CA TYR A 50 0.80 4.62 0.85
C TYR A 50 -0.25 5.14 -0.13
N LEU A 51 -0.26 4.65 -1.37
CA LEU A 51 -1.22 5.05 -2.39
C LEU A 51 -2.50 4.21 -2.30
N GLY A 52 -2.37 2.89 -2.39
CA GLY A 52 -3.44 1.91 -2.21
C GLY A 52 -4.45 1.80 -3.36
N ASN A 53 -4.70 2.87 -4.12
CA ASN A 53 -5.60 2.85 -5.27
C ASN A 53 -5.13 3.77 -6.39
N PHE A 54 -5.55 3.46 -7.61
CA PHE A 54 -5.26 4.25 -8.80
C PHE A 54 -6.56 4.72 -9.45
N GLY A 55 -6.65 6.01 -9.75
CA GLY A 55 -7.82 6.60 -10.43
C GLY A 55 -9.13 6.38 -9.68
N GLY A 56 -9.10 6.28 -8.36
CA GLY A 56 -10.27 6.02 -7.54
C GLY A 56 -10.82 4.59 -7.63
N ASN A 57 -10.09 3.66 -8.26
CA ASN A 57 -10.52 2.26 -8.35
C ASN A 57 -10.30 1.54 -7.02
N THR A 58 -11.38 1.11 -6.40
CA THR A 58 -11.34 0.25 -5.21
C THR A 58 -11.15 -1.20 -5.64
N THR A 59 -10.07 -1.81 -5.18
CA THR A 59 -9.72 -3.20 -5.47
C THR A 59 -9.46 -3.96 -4.17
N LEU A 60 -9.62 -5.29 -4.22
CA LEU A 60 -9.24 -6.17 -3.11
C LEU A 60 -7.74 -6.48 -3.17
N THR A 61 -6.93 -5.45 -3.19
CA THR A 61 -5.47 -5.50 -3.23
C THR A 61 -4.91 -4.56 -2.18
N GLY A 62 -3.61 -4.50 -2.00
CA GLY A 62 -3.03 -3.55 -1.06
C GLY A 62 -1.60 -3.86 -0.65
N ASN A 63 -1.12 -5.08 -0.93
CA ASN A 63 0.22 -5.52 -0.52
C ASN A 63 0.50 -5.21 0.97
N VAL A 64 -0.49 -5.50 1.82
CA VAL A 64 -0.59 -4.93 3.16
C VAL A 64 0.56 -5.37 4.05
N LYS A 65 0.89 -6.67 4.06
CA LYS A 65 1.99 -7.20 4.88
C LYS A 65 3.33 -6.60 4.48
N GLU A 66 3.67 -6.69 3.20
CA GLU A 66 4.94 -6.16 2.69
C GLU A 66 5.02 -4.64 2.85
N SER A 67 3.91 -3.94 2.71
CA SER A 67 3.85 -2.48 2.94
C SER A 67 4.12 -2.15 4.41
N GLY A 68 3.61 -2.97 5.33
CA GLY A 68 3.93 -2.84 6.75
C GLY A 68 5.41 -3.04 7.05
N ASP A 69 6.03 -4.07 6.48
CA ASP A 69 7.46 -4.34 6.63
C ASP A 69 8.33 -3.23 6.01
N ARG A 70 7.90 -2.69 4.87
CA ARG A 70 8.56 -1.54 4.24
C ARG A 70 8.48 -0.29 5.11
N LEU A 71 7.33 -0.04 5.71
CA LEU A 71 7.15 1.08 6.64
C LEU A 71 8.04 0.93 7.87
N ASP A 72 8.09 -0.25 8.49
CA ASP A 72 8.99 -0.52 9.62
C ASP A 72 10.45 -0.24 9.25
N ASN A 73 10.85 -0.73 8.07
CA ASN A 73 12.19 -0.45 7.58
C ASN A 73 12.43 1.05 7.31
N ALA A 74 11.44 1.78 6.82
CA ALA A 74 11.55 3.22 6.61
C ALA A 74 11.67 3.98 7.94
N LEU A 75 10.90 3.59 8.95
CA LEU A 75 10.96 4.18 10.28
C LEU A 75 12.33 3.99 10.96
N ILE A 76 12.96 2.83 10.72
CA ILE A 76 14.30 2.52 11.28
C ILE A 76 15.42 3.16 10.45
N ASN A 77 15.33 3.07 9.12
CA ASN A 77 16.44 3.35 8.22
C ASN A 77 16.22 4.57 7.31
N GLY A 78 15.06 5.20 7.34
CA GLY A 78 14.70 6.32 6.45
C GLY A 78 15.48 7.62 6.70
N GLY A 79 16.11 7.73 7.87
CA GLY A 79 16.94 8.88 8.27
C GLY A 79 16.13 10.02 8.91
N ASP A 80 16.85 11.00 9.44
CA ASP A 80 16.23 12.13 10.17
C ASP A 80 15.37 13.05 9.28
N ASN A 81 15.50 12.91 7.97
CA ASN A 81 14.70 13.66 7.01
C ASN A 81 13.38 12.97 6.60
N LEU A 82 13.11 11.76 7.08
CA LEU A 82 11.75 11.21 7.10
C LEU A 82 10.92 11.99 8.13
N LYS A 83 9.91 12.74 7.67
CA LYS A 83 9.12 13.66 8.52
C LYS A 83 7.74 13.13 8.89
N GLY A 84 7.31 12.06 8.26
CA GLY A 84 6.01 11.48 8.57
C GLY A 84 5.57 10.41 7.59
N ILE A 85 4.39 9.89 7.88
CA ILE A 85 3.70 8.90 7.09
C ILE A 85 2.44 9.54 6.54
N GLY A 86 2.10 9.22 5.31
CA GLY A 86 0.94 9.78 4.64
C GLY A 86 0.26 8.84 3.68
N SER A 87 -0.77 9.33 3.04
CA SER A 87 -1.45 8.66 1.95
C SER A 87 -1.60 9.61 0.76
N THR A 88 -1.45 9.05 -0.43
CA THR A 88 -1.59 9.75 -1.70
C THR A 88 -2.75 9.17 -2.52
N LEU A 89 -3.76 8.67 -1.84
CA LEU A 89 -4.93 8.04 -2.47
C LEU A 89 -5.56 8.94 -3.55
N GLU A 90 -5.98 8.32 -4.65
CA GLU A 90 -6.54 9.01 -5.82
C GLU A 90 -8.08 9.01 -5.86
N GLY A 91 -8.73 8.70 -4.76
CA GLY A 91 -10.19 8.72 -4.63
C GLY A 91 -10.63 8.48 -3.18
N LEU A 92 -11.88 8.82 -2.89
CA LEU A 92 -12.43 8.71 -1.53
C LEU A 92 -13.17 7.39 -1.28
N ASP A 93 -13.59 6.72 -2.32
CA ASP A 93 -14.22 5.39 -2.24
C ASP A 93 -13.13 4.32 -2.22
N ILE A 94 -12.58 4.09 -1.04
CA ILE A 94 -11.44 3.21 -0.81
C ILE A 94 -11.79 2.05 0.11
N ASN A 95 -10.99 0.98 0.00
CA ASN A 95 -10.99 -0.07 1.00
C ASN A 95 -10.20 0.41 2.23
N GLN A 96 -10.87 0.59 3.36
CA GLN A 96 -10.28 1.15 4.57
C GLN A 96 -9.21 0.26 5.20
N PHE A 97 -9.34 -1.05 5.08
CA PHE A 97 -8.50 -2.03 5.76
C PHE A 97 -6.99 -1.81 5.58
N PRO A 98 -6.42 -1.64 4.35
CA PRO A 98 -5.00 -1.39 4.18
C PRO A 98 -4.52 -0.11 4.87
N TYR A 99 -5.33 0.94 4.80
CA TYR A 99 -4.97 2.24 5.40
C TYR A 99 -4.99 2.18 6.92
N GLU A 100 -6.00 1.54 7.52
CA GLU A 100 -6.06 1.34 8.96
C GLU A 100 -4.81 0.61 9.47
N TYR A 101 -4.39 -0.46 8.77
CA TYR A 101 -3.21 -1.21 9.13
C TYR A 101 -1.93 -0.37 9.03
N ILE A 102 -1.72 0.32 7.91
CA ILE A 102 -0.51 1.14 7.68
C ILE A 102 -0.44 2.30 8.68
N PHE A 103 -1.56 2.98 8.95
CA PHE A 103 -1.55 4.07 9.91
C PHE A 103 -1.43 3.59 11.36
N GLU A 104 -1.93 2.41 11.72
CA GLU A 104 -1.66 1.80 13.02
C GLU A 104 -0.16 1.56 13.22
N LYS A 105 0.50 0.98 12.22
CA LYS A 105 1.96 0.76 12.25
C LYS A 105 2.76 2.06 12.32
N ALA A 106 2.25 3.15 11.80
CA ALA A 106 2.91 4.45 11.91
C ALA A 106 2.98 4.97 13.36
N TRP A 107 2.03 4.58 14.21
CA TRP A 107 1.98 4.96 15.62
C TRP A 107 2.58 3.92 16.56
N THR A 108 2.49 2.65 16.20
CA THR A 108 2.90 1.53 17.04
C THR A 108 3.92 0.68 16.28
N ILE A 109 5.19 0.80 16.64
CA ILE A 109 6.26 -0.06 16.12
C ILE A 109 5.98 -1.50 16.62
N ASP A 110 6.32 -2.51 15.82
CA ASP A 110 6.13 -3.93 16.13
C ASP A 110 4.67 -4.41 16.22
N VAL A 111 3.76 -3.82 15.45
CA VAL A 111 2.41 -4.35 15.32
C VAL A 111 2.47 -5.76 14.71
N ASN A 112 2.10 -6.76 15.51
CA ASN A 112 1.85 -8.10 14.98
C ASN A 112 0.60 -8.04 14.10
N GLY A 113 0.77 -8.30 12.79
CA GLY A 113 -0.32 -8.18 11.83
C GLY A 113 -1.48 -9.14 12.12
N GLN A 114 -1.19 -10.37 12.56
CA GLN A 114 -2.17 -11.38 12.89
C GLN A 114 -3.03 -10.96 14.08
N ASP A 115 -2.41 -10.57 15.18
CA ASP A 115 -3.11 -10.08 16.37
C ASP A 115 -3.93 -8.82 16.07
N TRP A 116 -3.40 -7.96 15.20
CA TRP A 116 -4.09 -6.74 14.80
C TRP A 116 -5.36 -7.03 14.00
N VAL A 117 -5.29 -7.98 13.06
CA VAL A 117 -6.42 -8.40 12.23
C VAL A 117 -7.51 -9.07 13.07
N GLU A 118 -7.15 -9.88 14.07
CA GLU A 118 -8.13 -10.46 15.00
C GLU A 118 -8.86 -9.37 15.79
N ARG A 119 -8.14 -8.39 16.31
CA ARG A 119 -8.76 -7.24 16.99
C ARG A 119 -9.63 -6.40 16.06
N LEU A 120 -9.23 -6.26 14.79
CA LEU A 120 -10.06 -5.60 13.79
C LEU A 120 -11.37 -6.35 13.58
N ALA A 121 -11.32 -7.67 13.40
CA ALA A 121 -12.48 -8.52 13.23
C ALA A 121 -13.45 -8.37 14.41
N ASP A 122 -12.94 -8.45 15.63
CA ASP A 122 -13.75 -8.29 16.84
C ASP A 122 -14.39 -6.91 16.94
N ARG A 123 -13.68 -5.85 16.56
CA ARG A 123 -14.25 -4.48 16.51
C ARG A 123 -15.39 -4.35 15.52
N HIS A 124 -15.25 -4.96 14.33
CA HIS A 124 -16.29 -4.92 13.30
C HIS A 124 -17.56 -5.68 13.70
N VAL A 125 -17.41 -6.77 14.43
CA VAL A 125 -18.55 -7.58 14.93
C VAL A 125 -19.11 -7.02 16.23
N GLY A 126 -18.32 -6.31 17.02
CA GLY A 126 -18.66 -5.83 18.36
C GLY A 126 -18.55 -6.91 19.45
N ALA A 127 -18.00 -8.08 19.14
CA ALA A 127 -17.77 -9.19 20.06
C ALA A 127 -16.65 -10.09 19.51
N VAL A 128 -16.07 -10.94 20.36
CA VAL A 128 -15.12 -11.99 19.92
C VAL A 128 -15.86 -12.99 19.03
N SER A 129 -15.37 -13.19 17.82
CA SER A 129 -15.95 -14.08 16.83
C SER A 129 -14.87 -14.84 16.05
N GLU A 130 -14.72 -16.13 16.32
CA GLU A 130 -13.73 -16.98 15.66
C GLU A 130 -13.91 -17.01 14.14
N SER A 131 -15.16 -17.11 13.67
CA SER A 131 -15.43 -17.11 12.21
C SER A 131 -15.09 -15.78 11.54
N ALA A 132 -15.32 -14.66 12.23
CA ALA A 132 -14.92 -13.36 11.70
C ALA A 132 -13.40 -13.20 11.69
N ARG A 133 -12.71 -13.64 12.73
CA ARG A 133 -11.24 -13.65 12.78
C ARG A 133 -10.67 -14.49 11.66
N GLU A 134 -11.16 -15.72 11.46
CA GLU A 134 -10.73 -16.59 10.35
C GLU A 134 -10.94 -15.93 8.98
N ALA A 135 -12.09 -15.34 8.73
CA ALA A 135 -12.37 -14.63 7.49
C ALA A 135 -11.41 -13.45 7.25
N TRP A 136 -11.13 -12.64 8.28
CA TRP A 136 -10.21 -11.53 8.17
C TRP A 136 -8.76 -11.98 8.03
N GLN A 137 -8.36 -13.13 8.62
CA GLN A 137 -7.05 -13.73 8.39
C GLN A 137 -6.87 -14.13 6.94
N ILE A 138 -7.85 -14.79 6.32
CA ILE A 138 -7.81 -15.14 4.89
C ILE A 138 -7.67 -13.87 4.04
N LEU A 139 -8.42 -12.82 4.33
CA LEU A 139 -8.29 -11.56 3.62
C LEU A 139 -6.87 -10.97 3.72
N PHE A 140 -6.29 -10.98 4.91
CA PHE A 140 -4.95 -10.44 5.17
C PHE A 140 -3.84 -11.26 4.53
N GLU A 141 -3.93 -12.60 4.59
CA GLU A 141 -2.89 -13.51 4.14
C GLU A 141 -2.92 -13.78 2.63
N ASP A 142 -4.11 -13.83 2.02
CA ASP A 142 -4.30 -14.34 0.67
C ASP A 142 -4.85 -13.30 -0.32
N VAL A 143 -5.65 -12.34 0.16
CA VAL A 143 -6.34 -11.39 -0.73
C VAL A 143 -5.59 -10.06 -0.84
N PHE A 144 -5.20 -9.48 0.29
CA PHE A 144 -4.52 -8.18 0.33
C PHE A 144 -3.00 -8.26 0.14
N VAL A 145 -2.52 -9.29 -0.56
CA VAL A 145 -1.10 -9.53 -0.84
C VAL A 145 -0.61 -8.91 -2.15
N GLN A 146 -1.52 -8.56 -3.05
CA GLN A 146 -1.19 -8.01 -4.36
C GLN A 146 -0.91 -6.50 -4.30
N VAL A 147 0.12 -6.06 -5.02
CA VAL A 147 0.33 -4.62 -5.27
C VAL A 147 -0.82 -4.10 -6.14
N PRO A 148 -1.46 -2.98 -5.79
CA PRO A 148 -2.47 -2.38 -6.63
C PRO A 148 -1.87 -1.98 -7.98
N ARG A 149 -2.12 -2.80 -9.00
CA ARG A 149 -1.64 -2.53 -10.38
C ARG A 149 -2.85 -2.24 -11.16
N THR A 150 -3.68 -1.91 -11.49
CA THR A 150 -4.79 -1.81 -12.43
C THR A 150 -5.84 -2.90 -12.25
N LEU A 151 -6.99 -2.45 -11.80
CA LEU A 151 -8.25 -3.13 -12.03
C LEU A 151 -8.33 -4.57 -11.48
N GLY A 152 -8.45 -4.70 -10.18
CA GLY A 152 -9.16 -5.84 -9.60
C GLY A 152 -10.60 -5.84 -10.13
N ILE A 153 -10.78 -6.37 -11.31
CA ILE A 153 -12.03 -6.28 -12.09
C ILE A 153 -13.10 -7.20 -11.50
N LEU A 154 -12.70 -8.26 -10.78
CA LEU A 154 -13.62 -9.29 -10.30
C LEU A 154 -14.78 -8.75 -9.45
N PRO A 155 -14.59 -7.89 -8.44
CA PRO A 155 -15.70 -7.39 -7.63
C PRO A 155 -16.68 -6.48 -8.40
N GLY A 156 -16.21 -5.85 -9.47
CA GLY A 156 -17.02 -4.92 -10.28
C GLY A 156 -17.62 -5.52 -11.54
N TYR A 157 -17.25 -6.75 -11.89
CA TYR A 157 -17.74 -7.37 -13.12
C TYR A 157 -19.09 -8.06 -12.93
N ARG A 158 -20.00 -7.80 -13.85
CA ARG A 158 -21.22 -8.61 -13.94
C ARG A 158 -20.85 -10.01 -14.42
N PRO A 159 -21.32 -11.08 -13.78
CA PRO A 159 -21.13 -12.44 -14.27
C PRO A 159 -21.61 -12.57 -15.71
N LYS A 160 -20.79 -13.14 -16.58
CA LYS A 160 -21.13 -13.45 -17.98
C LYS A 160 -20.89 -14.93 -18.22
N LEU A 161 -21.79 -15.54 -18.96
CA LEU A 161 -21.60 -16.91 -19.46
C LEU A 161 -20.77 -16.85 -20.75
N GLY A 162 -19.70 -17.63 -20.83
CA GLY A 162 -18.84 -17.78 -22.04
C GLY A 162 -17.43 -17.20 -21.92
N ASP A 163 -16.57 -17.55 -22.86
CA ASP A 163 -15.12 -17.30 -22.87
C ASP A 163 -14.69 -15.84 -23.15
N ASN A 164 -15.62 -14.91 -23.21
CA ASN A 164 -15.34 -13.50 -23.51
C ASN A 164 -14.96 -12.68 -22.27
N TYR A 165 -14.14 -13.25 -21.40
CA TYR A 165 -13.39 -12.45 -20.43
C TYR A 165 -12.34 -11.66 -21.20
N ASN A 166 -12.46 -10.34 -21.20
CA ASN A 166 -11.45 -9.46 -21.77
C ASN A 166 -10.07 -9.90 -21.26
N LYS A 167 -9.08 -10.00 -22.14
CA LYS A 167 -7.67 -10.32 -21.84
C LYS A 167 -7.00 -9.38 -20.82
N ARG A 168 -7.74 -8.43 -20.26
CA ARG A 168 -7.33 -7.53 -19.18
C ARG A 168 -7.69 -8.03 -17.77
N THR A 169 -8.42 -9.13 -17.65
CA THR A 169 -8.46 -9.89 -16.40
C THR A 169 -7.15 -10.64 -16.32
N SER A 170 -6.10 -9.96 -15.87
CA SER A 170 -4.89 -10.63 -15.43
C SER A 170 -5.30 -11.60 -14.34
N ASN A 171 -4.73 -12.79 -14.36
CA ASN A 171 -4.89 -13.82 -13.34
C ASN A 171 -4.22 -13.36 -12.03
N GLU A 172 -4.60 -12.20 -11.50
CA GLU A 172 -4.07 -11.65 -10.26
C GLU A 172 -4.64 -12.38 -9.04
N TYR A 173 -5.72 -13.13 -9.23
CA TYR A 173 -6.30 -13.97 -8.19
C TYR A 173 -6.16 -15.44 -8.59
N ASP A 174 -5.69 -16.24 -7.67
CA ASP A 174 -5.80 -17.68 -7.81
C ASP A 174 -7.28 -18.06 -7.70
N LEU A 175 -7.89 -18.35 -8.85
CA LEU A 175 -9.31 -18.72 -8.92
C LEU A 175 -9.63 -20.00 -8.16
N SER A 176 -8.62 -20.78 -7.74
CA SER A 176 -8.83 -21.95 -6.90
C SER A 176 -9.32 -21.60 -5.49
N LEU A 177 -9.08 -20.37 -5.04
CA LEU A 177 -9.55 -19.86 -3.76
C LEU A 177 -11.02 -19.36 -3.78
N ILE A 178 -11.63 -19.25 -4.95
CA ILE A 178 -13.02 -18.78 -5.12
C ILE A 178 -14.04 -19.93 -5.01
N HIS A 179 -13.58 -21.15 -4.87
CA HIS A 179 -14.42 -22.33 -4.70
C HIS A 179 -14.65 -22.73 -3.23
N ILE A 180 -14.86 -21.73 -2.37
CA ILE A 180 -15.32 -21.95 -0.99
C ILE A 180 -16.83 -21.78 -0.92
#